data_34b7f12c98f8d433f2d626047a4b024a
#
_entry.id   34b7f12c98f8d433f2d626047a4b024a
#
_cell.length_a   1.000
_cell.length_b   1.000
_cell.length_c   1.000
_cell.angle_alpha   90.00
_cell.angle_beta   90.00
_cell.angle_gamma   90.00
#
_symmetry.space_group_name_H-M   'P 1'
#
loop_
_entity.id
_entity.type
_entity.pdbx_description
1 polymer ?
#
loop_
_entity_poly.entity_id
_entity_poly.type
_entity_poly.pdbx_seq_one_letter_code
_entity_poly.pdbx_strand_id
1 'polypeptide(L)'
;TLIIKNYQFALYYGASSIKKYDTLYNYALPFLKRKRYKVLQGQNSNFTHKGNFSRYAIDFKMNVGQTVCAIRDGVVIQVKDKFTEGGRDKSYRDKANLIIIYHEDGTFAQYVHLKKDGVLVKKGDSVKKHQPIGYSGNTGMSTQPHLHFAVYKPSENGLVSIPFILNSIPTEKYKKGKYAKNK
;
A
#
# COMPACT_ATOMS: atom_id res chain seq x y z
N THR A 1 31.14 -36.66 2.75
CA THR A 1 29.73 -36.40 3.21
C THR A 1 29.43 -34.94 3.01
N LEU A 2 28.60 -34.60 2.00
CA LEU A 2 28.14 -33.21 1.78
C LEU A 2 27.12 -32.89 2.84
N ILE A 3 27.46 -31.97 3.75
CA ILE A 3 26.48 -31.39 4.68
C ILE A 3 25.76 -30.28 3.90
N ILE A 4 24.55 -30.56 3.44
CA ILE A 4 23.66 -29.53 2.89
C ILE A 4 23.13 -28.75 4.08
N LYS A 5 23.69 -27.56 4.32
CA LYS A 5 23.10 -26.60 5.24
C LYS A 5 21.79 -26.10 4.64
N ASN A 6 20.72 -26.06 5.44
CA ASN A 6 19.45 -25.46 5.04
C ASN A 6 19.65 -23.96 4.77
N TYR A 7 19.63 -23.56 3.51
CA TYR A 7 19.63 -22.16 3.11
C TYR A 7 18.19 -21.69 2.93
N GLN A 8 17.81 -20.61 3.62
CA GLN A 8 16.58 -19.89 3.33
C GLN A 8 16.89 -18.73 2.40
N PHE A 9 16.25 -18.67 1.23
CA PHE A 9 16.38 -17.57 0.29
C PHE A 9 15.14 -16.69 0.39
N ALA A 10 15.33 -15.39 0.60
CA ALA A 10 14.29 -14.39 0.47
C ALA A 10 14.55 -13.56 -0.79
N LEU A 11 13.61 -13.59 -1.74
CA LEU A 11 13.66 -12.76 -2.94
C LEU A 11 12.86 -11.49 -2.70
N TYR A 12 13.52 -10.35 -2.83
CA TYR A 12 12.89 -9.03 -2.78
C TYR A 12 12.91 -8.40 -4.17
N TYR A 13 11.80 -7.75 -4.54
CA TYR A 13 11.75 -6.98 -5.79
C TYR A 13 12.56 -5.70 -5.65
N GLY A 14 13.20 -5.27 -6.74
CA GLY A 14 13.97 -4.04 -6.82
C GLY A 14 15.44 -4.21 -6.38
N ALA A 15 16.24 -3.19 -6.66
CA ALA A 15 17.66 -3.16 -6.29
C ALA A 15 17.83 -2.41 -4.97
N SER A 16 18.48 -3.03 -3.97
CA SER A 16 18.84 -2.36 -2.70
C SER A 16 19.81 -1.19 -2.92
N SER A 17 20.53 -1.19 -4.05
CA SER A 17 21.42 -0.13 -4.50
C SER A 17 20.71 1.14 -5.01
N ILE A 18 19.38 1.18 -5.10
CA ILE A 18 18.64 2.40 -5.45
C ILE A 18 18.87 3.45 -4.36
N LYS A 19 19.86 4.29 -4.61
CA LYS A 19 20.26 5.37 -3.69
C LYS A 19 19.39 6.62 -3.84
N LYS A 20 18.72 6.79 -4.98
CA LYS A 20 17.88 7.96 -5.28
C LYS A 20 16.55 7.51 -5.87
N TYR A 21 15.48 7.71 -5.13
CA TYR A 21 14.12 7.79 -5.66
C TYR A 21 13.70 9.26 -5.68
N ASP A 22 12.72 9.60 -6.49
CA ASP A 22 12.23 10.98 -6.55
C ASP A 22 11.45 11.34 -5.28
N THR A 23 12.13 11.98 -4.32
CA THR A 23 11.55 12.41 -3.04
C THR A 23 10.51 13.51 -3.19
N LEU A 24 10.50 14.21 -4.33
CA LEU A 24 9.58 15.31 -4.63
C LEU A 24 8.41 14.87 -5.53
N TYR A 25 8.37 13.61 -5.95
CA TYR A 25 7.29 13.11 -6.78
C TYR A 25 5.93 13.32 -6.09
N ASN A 26 5.02 14.00 -6.79
CA ASN A 26 3.67 14.26 -6.31
C ASN A 26 2.72 13.13 -6.71
N TYR A 27 2.54 12.18 -5.80
CA TYR A 27 1.62 11.06 -5.97
C TYR A 27 0.15 11.52 -5.95
N ALA A 28 -0.71 10.85 -6.71
CA ALA A 28 -2.15 11.08 -6.66
C ALA A 28 -2.77 10.46 -5.39
N LEU A 29 -3.93 10.94 -4.97
CA LEU A 29 -4.72 10.23 -3.97
C LEU A 29 -5.22 8.88 -4.52
N PRO A 30 -5.24 7.81 -3.68
CA PRO A 30 -5.58 6.46 -4.11
C PRO A 30 -7.10 6.23 -4.29
N PHE A 31 -7.84 7.25 -4.73
CA PHE A 31 -9.29 7.19 -4.97
C PHE A 31 -9.75 8.23 -5.99
N LEU A 32 -10.96 8.08 -6.49
CA LEU A 32 -11.52 8.89 -7.58
C LEU A 32 -11.51 10.39 -7.26
N LYS A 33 -11.42 11.21 -8.31
CA LYS A 33 -11.64 12.67 -8.24
C LYS A 33 -13.02 12.98 -7.62
N ARG A 34 -13.13 14.15 -6.99
CA ARG A 34 -14.32 14.65 -6.29
C ARG A 34 -14.74 13.83 -5.06
N LYS A 35 -13.98 12.79 -4.69
CA LYS A 35 -14.18 12.04 -3.43
C LYS A 35 -13.32 12.62 -2.32
N ARG A 36 -13.78 12.39 -1.08
CA ARG A 36 -13.02 12.71 0.13
C ARG A 36 -13.17 11.61 1.16
N TYR A 37 -12.09 11.28 1.84
CA TYR A 37 -12.10 10.27 2.89
C TYR A 37 -11.37 10.77 4.13
N LYS A 38 -11.90 10.38 5.29
CA LYS A 38 -11.30 10.69 6.59
C LYS A 38 -10.06 9.83 6.79
N VAL A 39 -8.99 10.42 7.30
CA VAL A 39 -7.80 9.69 7.76
C VAL A 39 -8.12 9.04 9.10
N LEU A 40 -8.06 7.72 9.17
CA LEU A 40 -8.18 6.94 10.41
C LEU A 40 -6.88 6.93 11.18
N GLN A 41 -5.77 6.77 10.44
CA GLN A 41 -4.43 6.67 10.98
C GLN A 41 -3.45 7.28 9.98
N GLY A 42 -2.57 8.15 10.43
CA GLY A 42 -1.46 8.71 9.66
C GLY A 42 -0.13 8.06 10.04
N GLN A 43 0.95 8.63 9.50
CA GLN A 43 2.31 8.16 9.79
C GLN A 43 2.66 8.25 11.28
N ASN A 44 3.61 7.42 11.73
CA ASN A 44 4.14 7.37 13.10
C ASN A 44 3.05 7.20 14.17
N SER A 45 1.90 6.64 13.83
CA SER A 45 0.85 6.43 14.82
C SER A 45 1.18 5.27 15.76
N ASN A 46 0.74 5.38 17.00
CA ASN A 46 1.06 4.40 18.05
C ASN A 46 0.31 3.07 17.93
N PHE A 47 -0.60 2.91 16.97
CA PHE A 47 -1.41 1.70 16.85
C PHE A 47 -0.73 0.65 15.96
N THR A 48 -0.73 0.82 14.63
CA THR A 48 -0.13 -0.14 13.69
C THR A 48 0.96 0.46 12.80
N HIS A 49 1.03 1.78 12.66
CA HIS A 49 2.03 2.46 11.84
C HIS A 49 3.35 2.67 12.62
N LYS A 50 3.92 1.53 13.06
CA LYS A 50 5.20 1.45 13.79
C LYS A 50 6.22 0.67 12.98
N GLY A 51 7.50 0.93 13.24
CA GLY A 51 8.59 0.22 12.59
C GLY A 51 8.77 0.59 11.11
N ASN A 52 9.80 0.04 10.51
CA ASN A 52 10.23 0.46 9.18
C ASN A 52 9.23 0.15 8.07
N PHE A 53 8.44 -0.93 8.21
CA PHE A 53 7.52 -1.35 7.17
C PHE A 53 6.25 -0.49 7.08
N SER A 54 5.73 0.07 8.17
CA SER A 54 4.44 0.76 8.18
C SER A 54 4.47 2.20 8.68
N ARG A 55 5.65 2.70 9.09
CA ARG A 55 5.81 4.03 9.69
C ARG A 55 5.14 5.15 8.93
N TYR A 56 5.25 5.15 7.59
CA TYR A 56 4.74 6.21 6.72
C TYR A 56 3.42 5.86 6.03
N ALA A 57 2.73 4.80 6.48
CA ALA A 57 1.43 4.43 5.95
C ALA A 57 0.33 5.42 6.36
N ILE A 58 -0.74 5.42 5.56
CA ILE A 58 -1.96 6.20 5.79
C ILE A 58 -3.16 5.26 5.63
N ASP A 59 -4.09 5.31 6.59
CA ASP A 59 -5.36 4.59 6.52
C ASP A 59 -6.49 5.56 6.19
N PHE A 60 -7.14 5.37 5.05
CA PHE A 60 -8.31 6.13 4.62
C PHE A 60 -9.59 5.37 4.94
N LYS A 61 -10.53 5.99 5.71
CA LYS A 61 -11.85 5.41 5.98
C LYS A 61 -12.62 5.30 4.66
N MET A 62 -12.66 4.12 4.10
CA MET A 62 -13.38 3.80 2.87
C MET A 62 -14.33 2.63 3.14
N ASN A 63 -15.62 2.79 2.85
CA ASN A 63 -16.55 1.68 2.96
C ASN A 63 -16.19 0.59 1.96
N VAL A 64 -16.62 -0.65 2.22
CA VAL A 64 -16.43 -1.76 1.28
C VAL A 64 -17.00 -1.40 -0.10
N GLY A 65 -16.24 -1.66 -1.17
CA GLY A 65 -16.66 -1.42 -2.55
C GLY A 65 -16.37 -0.02 -3.10
N GLN A 66 -15.66 0.83 -2.36
CA GLN A 66 -15.22 2.13 -2.92
C GLN A 66 -14.02 1.93 -3.84
N THR A 67 -14.01 2.64 -4.98
CA THR A 67 -12.96 2.51 -6.00
C THR A 67 -11.61 2.98 -5.46
N VAL A 68 -10.61 2.11 -5.61
CA VAL A 68 -9.19 2.39 -5.35
C VAL A 68 -8.49 2.63 -6.69
N CYS A 69 -7.65 3.68 -6.74
CA CYS A 69 -6.94 4.10 -7.94
C CYS A 69 -5.42 4.03 -7.75
N ALA A 70 -4.70 3.78 -8.85
CA ALA A 70 -3.24 3.88 -8.88
C ALA A 70 -2.79 5.33 -8.64
N ILE A 71 -1.80 5.51 -7.76
CA ILE A 71 -1.28 6.85 -7.40
C ILE A 71 -0.22 7.36 -8.36
N ARG A 72 0.38 6.47 -9.15
CA ARG A 72 1.45 6.73 -10.11
C ARG A 72 1.43 5.64 -11.19
N ASP A 73 1.98 5.94 -12.37
CA ASP A 73 2.25 4.95 -13.41
C ASP A 73 3.16 3.85 -12.88
N GLY A 74 2.96 2.62 -13.34
CA GLY A 74 3.80 1.49 -12.93
C GLY A 74 3.32 0.15 -13.44
N VAL A 75 3.95 -0.91 -12.93
CA VAL A 75 3.64 -2.30 -13.27
C VAL A 75 3.14 -3.03 -12.03
N VAL A 76 2.03 -3.74 -12.14
CA VAL A 76 1.50 -4.58 -11.07
C VAL A 76 2.40 -5.79 -10.87
N ILE A 77 3.01 -5.92 -9.70
CA ILE A 77 3.92 -7.03 -9.39
C ILE A 77 3.32 -8.08 -8.48
N GLN A 78 2.27 -7.72 -7.72
CA GLN A 78 1.56 -8.66 -6.85
C GLN A 78 0.09 -8.32 -6.73
N VAL A 79 -0.74 -9.36 -6.70
CA VAL A 79 -2.17 -9.30 -6.43
C VAL A 79 -2.55 -10.43 -5.47
N LYS A 80 -3.38 -10.11 -4.47
CA LYS A 80 -4.13 -11.07 -3.64
C LYS A 80 -5.56 -10.54 -3.54
N ASP A 81 -6.58 -11.36 -3.83
CA ASP A 81 -7.98 -10.94 -3.78
C ASP A 81 -8.97 -12.04 -3.36
N LYS A 82 -8.45 -13.18 -2.86
CA LYS A 82 -9.24 -14.37 -2.56
C LYS A 82 -9.82 -14.44 -1.15
N PHE A 83 -9.35 -13.61 -0.23
CA PHE A 83 -9.75 -13.66 1.17
C PHE A 83 -11.03 -12.85 1.43
N THR A 84 -11.89 -13.38 2.31
CA THR A 84 -13.12 -12.71 2.77
C THR A 84 -13.01 -12.18 4.17
N GLU A 85 -12.12 -12.76 4.97
CA GLU A 85 -12.06 -12.58 6.41
C GLU A 85 -11.23 -11.35 6.79
N GLY A 86 -11.68 -10.66 7.83
CA GLY A 86 -10.91 -9.63 8.51
C GLY A 86 -11.14 -9.69 10.02
N GLY A 87 -10.13 -9.30 10.79
CA GLY A 87 -10.21 -9.36 12.24
C GLY A 87 -9.05 -8.64 12.92
N ARG A 88 -9.15 -8.49 14.25
CA ARG A 88 -8.13 -7.82 15.07
C ARG A 88 -6.88 -8.66 15.30
N ASP A 89 -7.03 -9.98 15.27
CA ASP A 89 -5.95 -10.91 15.58
C ASP A 89 -4.84 -10.90 14.52
N LYS A 90 -3.61 -11.15 14.95
CA LYS A 90 -2.43 -11.17 14.05
C LYS A 90 -2.50 -12.32 13.05
N SER A 91 -3.24 -13.40 13.30
CA SER A 91 -3.45 -14.52 12.37
C SER A 91 -4.14 -14.11 11.08
N TYR A 92 -4.86 -12.97 11.08
CA TYR A 92 -5.45 -12.41 9.86
C TYR A 92 -4.46 -11.66 8.98
N ARG A 93 -3.22 -11.39 9.43
CA ARG A 93 -2.26 -10.55 8.68
C ARG A 93 -2.05 -11.06 7.25
N ASP A 94 -1.88 -12.37 7.08
CA ASP A 94 -1.61 -12.99 5.78
C ASP A 94 -2.85 -13.16 4.91
N LYS A 95 -4.04 -12.91 5.48
CA LYS A 95 -5.34 -12.95 4.81
C LYS A 95 -5.78 -11.59 4.25
N ALA A 96 -4.88 -10.63 4.15
CA ALA A 96 -5.18 -9.34 3.53
C ALA A 96 -5.13 -9.44 2.01
N ASN A 97 -6.21 -8.99 1.34
CA ASN A 97 -6.18 -8.75 -0.10
C ASN A 97 -5.41 -7.47 -0.38
N LEU A 98 -4.60 -7.48 -1.43
CA LEU A 98 -3.70 -6.37 -1.73
C LEU A 98 -3.30 -6.31 -3.21
N ILE A 99 -2.84 -5.13 -3.61
CA ILE A 99 -2.13 -4.87 -4.86
C ILE A 99 -0.81 -4.20 -4.53
N ILE A 100 0.27 -4.62 -5.20
CA ILE A 100 1.56 -3.92 -5.17
C ILE A 100 1.92 -3.49 -6.59
N ILE A 101 2.24 -2.20 -6.75
CA ILE A 101 2.66 -1.60 -8.02
C ILE A 101 4.10 -1.14 -7.88
N TYR A 102 4.95 -1.54 -8.83
CA TYR A 102 6.33 -1.09 -8.98
C TYR A 102 6.39 0.13 -9.89
N HIS A 103 7.12 1.16 -9.50
CA HIS A 103 7.31 2.40 -10.23
C HIS A 103 8.70 2.50 -10.85
N GLU A 104 8.83 3.30 -11.90
CA GLU A 104 10.07 3.48 -12.68
C GLU A 104 11.28 3.90 -11.84
N ASP A 105 11.07 4.70 -10.78
CA ASP A 105 12.13 5.14 -9.87
C ASP A 105 12.52 4.11 -8.81
N GLY A 106 12.01 2.88 -8.91
CA GLY A 106 12.30 1.79 -7.99
C GLY A 106 11.47 1.80 -6.71
N THR A 107 10.52 2.71 -6.55
CA THR A 107 9.57 2.70 -5.44
C THR A 107 8.41 1.74 -5.69
N PHE A 108 7.69 1.40 -4.62
CA PHE A 108 6.50 0.53 -4.67
C PHE A 108 5.34 1.21 -3.96
N ALA A 109 4.14 1.09 -4.52
CA ALA A 109 2.91 1.43 -3.82
C ALA A 109 2.16 0.17 -3.42
N GLN A 110 1.69 0.10 -2.18
CA GLN A 110 0.90 -1.00 -1.67
C GLN A 110 -0.49 -0.53 -1.23
N TYR A 111 -1.52 -1.26 -1.68
CA TYR A 111 -2.93 -1.03 -1.40
C TYR A 111 -3.49 -2.27 -0.71
N VAL A 112 -3.92 -2.17 0.54
CA VAL A 112 -4.27 -3.32 1.39
C VAL A 112 -5.69 -3.25 1.90
N HIS A 113 -6.19 -4.38 2.40
CA HIS A 113 -7.54 -4.61 2.90
C HIS A 113 -8.62 -4.54 1.82
N LEU A 114 -8.27 -4.91 0.58
CA LEU A 114 -9.19 -4.88 -0.56
C LEU A 114 -10.32 -5.92 -0.40
N LYS A 115 -11.43 -5.69 -1.12
CA LYS A 115 -12.57 -6.60 -1.18
C LYS A 115 -12.16 -7.91 -1.86
N LYS A 116 -12.74 -9.04 -1.44
CA LYS A 116 -12.67 -10.31 -2.18
C LYS A 116 -13.18 -10.14 -3.60
N ASP A 117 -12.48 -10.72 -4.58
CA ASP A 117 -12.79 -10.63 -6.02
C ASP A 117 -12.98 -9.16 -6.48
N GLY A 118 -12.29 -8.23 -5.78
CA GLY A 118 -12.41 -6.79 -6.00
C GLY A 118 -11.22 -6.15 -6.68
N VAL A 119 -10.25 -6.94 -7.14
CA VAL A 119 -9.10 -6.43 -7.90
C VAL A 119 -9.44 -6.39 -9.39
N LEU A 120 -9.12 -5.26 -10.05
CA LEU A 120 -9.43 -4.99 -11.46
C LEU A 120 -8.23 -5.20 -12.39
N VAL A 121 -7.08 -5.57 -11.84
CA VAL A 121 -5.81 -5.72 -12.55
C VAL A 121 -5.16 -7.05 -12.18
N LYS A 122 -4.25 -7.53 -13.02
CA LYS A 122 -3.47 -8.76 -12.79
C LYS A 122 -1.98 -8.46 -12.74
N LYS A 123 -1.20 -9.38 -12.18
CA LYS A 123 0.27 -9.31 -12.18
C LYS A 123 0.78 -9.20 -13.63
N GLY A 124 1.66 -8.22 -13.86
CA GLY A 124 2.23 -7.88 -15.17
C GLY A 124 1.52 -6.73 -15.88
N ASP A 125 0.33 -6.32 -15.46
CA ASP A 125 -0.37 -5.21 -16.09
C ASP A 125 0.37 -3.89 -15.85
N SER A 126 0.48 -3.07 -16.91
CA SER A 126 0.87 -1.67 -16.80
C SER A 126 -0.34 -0.84 -16.43
N VAL A 127 -0.21 0.03 -15.43
CA VAL A 127 -1.27 0.92 -14.97
C VAL A 127 -0.84 2.38 -15.05
N LYS A 128 -1.82 3.25 -15.26
CA LYS A 128 -1.64 4.70 -15.29
C LYS A 128 -2.10 5.35 -13.99
N LYS A 129 -1.48 6.45 -13.62
CA LYS A 129 -1.92 7.33 -12.53
C LYS A 129 -3.41 7.63 -12.66
N HIS A 130 -4.16 7.52 -11.55
CA HIS A 130 -5.62 7.66 -11.46
C HIS A 130 -6.44 6.49 -12.05
N GLN A 131 -5.83 5.48 -12.66
CA GLN A 131 -6.54 4.32 -13.17
C GLN A 131 -7.20 3.55 -12.00
N PRO A 132 -8.49 3.16 -12.08
CA PRO A 132 -9.10 2.21 -11.15
C PRO A 132 -8.35 0.87 -11.17
N ILE A 133 -7.98 0.37 -9.99
CA ILE A 133 -7.22 -0.89 -9.85
C ILE A 133 -7.92 -1.90 -8.93
N GLY A 134 -8.95 -1.48 -8.21
CA GLY A 134 -9.70 -2.38 -7.34
C GLY A 134 -10.70 -1.66 -6.45
N TYR A 135 -11.24 -2.40 -5.48
CA TYR A 135 -12.23 -1.90 -4.52
C TYR A 135 -11.77 -2.11 -3.09
N SER A 136 -11.98 -1.10 -2.25
CA SER A 136 -11.72 -1.18 -0.81
C SER A 136 -12.58 -2.25 -0.12
N GLY A 137 -12.07 -2.79 0.97
CA GLY A 137 -12.71 -3.86 1.73
C GLY A 137 -12.39 -3.79 3.21
N ASN A 138 -12.36 -4.98 3.84
CA ASN A 138 -12.04 -5.15 5.27
C ASN A 138 -11.34 -6.50 5.52
N THR A 139 -10.50 -6.97 4.59
CA THR A 139 -9.82 -8.26 4.69
C THR A 139 -8.49 -8.14 5.43
N GLY A 140 -8.05 -9.24 6.04
CA GLY A 140 -6.80 -9.28 6.79
C GLY A 140 -6.89 -8.69 8.20
N MET A 141 -5.78 -8.23 8.78
CA MET A 141 -5.77 -7.65 10.13
C MET A 141 -6.39 -6.24 10.09
N SER A 142 -7.70 -6.20 10.08
CA SER A 142 -8.50 -4.98 9.99
C SER A 142 -9.76 -5.07 10.85
N THR A 143 -10.06 -4.01 11.62
CA THR A 143 -11.22 -3.94 12.53
C THR A 143 -12.40 -3.15 11.96
N GLN A 144 -12.20 -2.44 10.87
CA GLN A 144 -13.23 -1.68 10.17
C GLN A 144 -12.82 -1.43 8.72
N PRO A 145 -13.77 -1.24 7.80
CA PRO A 145 -13.46 -0.96 6.40
C PRO A 145 -12.57 0.26 6.23
N HIS A 146 -11.43 0.07 5.55
CA HIS A 146 -10.49 1.14 5.21
C HIS A 146 -9.54 0.70 4.11
N LEU A 147 -8.89 1.64 3.48
CA LEU A 147 -7.73 1.41 2.64
C LEU A 147 -6.46 1.73 3.43
N HIS A 148 -5.66 0.71 3.71
CA HIS A 148 -4.28 0.89 4.17
C HIS A 148 -3.38 1.11 2.95
N PHE A 149 -2.60 2.18 2.98
CA PHE A 149 -1.81 2.62 1.84
C PHE A 149 -0.43 3.10 2.27
N ALA A 150 0.62 2.68 1.56
CA ALA A 150 1.99 3.15 1.79
C ALA A 150 2.83 3.09 0.51
N VAL A 151 3.90 3.91 0.49
CA VAL A 151 4.97 3.86 -0.51
C VAL A 151 6.23 3.31 0.13
N TYR A 152 6.94 2.46 -0.61
CA TYR A 152 8.11 1.74 -0.13
C TYR A 152 9.30 1.92 -1.06
N LYS A 153 10.48 1.70 -0.52
CA LYS A 153 11.70 1.44 -1.27
C LYS A 153 12.35 0.13 -0.83
N PRO A 154 13.20 -0.49 -1.66
CA PRO A 154 14.03 -1.61 -1.24
C PRO A 154 15.04 -1.20 -0.16
N SER A 155 15.39 -2.15 0.69
CA SER A 155 16.50 -2.06 1.63
C SER A 155 17.15 -3.44 1.77
N GLU A 156 18.29 -3.52 2.42
CA GLU A 156 19.00 -4.80 2.68
C GLU A 156 18.13 -5.82 3.44
N ASN A 157 17.19 -5.35 4.25
CA ASN A 157 16.30 -6.18 5.07
C ASN A 157 14.85 -6.23 4.53
N GLY A 158 14.65 -6.02 3.22
CA GLY A 158 13.32 -6.01 2.59
C GLY A 158 12.83 -4.60 2.27
N LEU A 159 11.51 -4.43 2.22
CA LEU A 159 10.90 -3.14 1.92
C LEU A 159 10.79 -2.27 3.17
N VAL A 160 11.11 -0.99 3.04
CA VAL A 160 10.88 0.03 4.07
C VAL A 160 9.94 1.10 3.54
N SER A 161 8.96 1.50 4.34
CA SER A 161 8.08 2.62 3.99
C SER A 161 8.86 3.93 4.03
N ILE A 162 8.52 4.84 3.12
CA ILE A 162 9.18 6.14 2.98
C ILE A 162 8.17 7.28 3.13
N PRO A 163 8.59 8.48 3.56
CA PRO A 163 7.76 9.67 3.46
C PRO A 163 7.58 10.03 1.97
N PHE A 164 6.42 10.57 1.61
CA PHE A 164 6.10 10.96 0.23
C PHE A 164 5.16 12.17 0.20
N ILE A 165 5.04 12.81 -0.96
CA ILE A 165 4.09 13.89 -1.20
C ILE A 165 2.86 13.30 -1.88
N LEU A 166 1.68 13.47 -1.27
CA LEU A 166 0.42 12.95 -1.75
C LEU A 166 -0.53 14.11 -2.06
N ASN A 167 -0.92 14.30 -3.32
CA ASN A 167 -1.76 15.41 -3.76
C ASN A 167 -1.24 16.78 -3.29
N SER A 168 0.05 17.02 -3.51
CA SER A 168 0.80 18.23 -3.12
C SER A 168 0.88 18.48 -1.60
N ILE A 169 0.58 17.48 -0.79
CA ILE A 169 0.62 17.57 0.68
C ILE A 169 1.58 16.49 1.20
N PRO A 170 2.60 16.86 2.00
CA PRO A 170 3.48 15.90 2.65
C PRO A 170 2.72 14.97 3.59
N THR A 171 3.12 13.70 3.68
CA THR A 171 2.40 12.66 4.42
C THR A 171 2.24 12.94 5.90
N GLU A 172 3.13 13.72 6.53
CA GLU A 172 2.98 14.11 7.94
C GLU A 172 1.77 15.02 8.22
N LYS A 173 1.16 15.61 7.19
CA LYS A 173 -0.06 16.42 7.32
C LYS A 173 -1.35 15.58 7.30
N TYR A 174 -1.28 14.32 6.85
CA TYR A 174 -2.41 13.38 6.88
C TYR A 174 -2.61 12.81 8.29
N LYS A 175 -3.07 13.63 9.22
CA LYS A 175 -3.29 13.26 10.63
C LYS A 175 -4.68 12.67 10.84
N LYS A 176 -4.81 11.78 11.82
CA LYS A 176 -6.11 11.21 12.26
C LYS A 176 -7.18 12.29 12.38
N GLY A 177 -8.34 12.03 11.82
CA GLY A 177 -9.50 12.93 11.86
C GLY A 177 -9.56 13.94 10.70
N LYS A 178 -8.45 14.25 10.05
CA LYS A 178 -8.42 15.11 8.85
C LYS A 178 -9.03 14.41 7.63
N TYR A 179 -9.41 15.20 6.64
CA TYR A 179 -9.93 14.68 5.37
C TYR A 179 -8.91 14.87 4.24
N ALA A 180 -8.68 13.81 3.48
CA ALA A 180 -8.03 13.88 2.17
C ALA A 180 -9.13 14.09 1.12
N LYS A 181 -9.02 15.16 0.32
CA LYS A 181 -9.97 15.50 -0.76
C LYS A 181 -9.26 15.47 -2.10
N ASN A 182 -9.71 14.63 -3.00
CA ASN A 182 -9.26 14.59 -4.39
C ASN A 182 -10.06 15.62 -5.19
N LYS A 183 -9.41 16.71 -5.60
CA LYS A 183 -10.04 17.81 -6.35
C LYS A 183 -10.27 17.45 -7.82
#